data_6d9b0a95fc7e80f6aff43647d039a7b4
#
_entry.id   6d9b0a95fc7e80f6aff43647d039a7b4
#
_cell.length_a   1.000
_cell.length_b   1.000
_cell.length_c   1.000
_cell.angle_alpha   90.00
_cell.angle_beta   90.00
_cell.angle_gamma   90.00
#
_symmetry.space_group_name_H-M   'P 1'
#
loop_
_entity.id
_entity.type
_entity.pdbx_description
1 polymer ?
#
loop_
_entity_poly.entity_id
_entity_poly.type
_entity_poly.pdbx_seq_one_letter_code
_entity_poly.pdbx_strand_id
1 'polypeptide(L)'
;MALAEDTPTLAPAQIRRTATVTVGLLMGVWVIDYVDRVMMAVALPFIGQDFALTKTEQGWLITAFSLVYLLCQIPGGILADRFGARRQLMVSLLLWSVFTALTGIAWGLASLLVIRALFGVGQGLFPGASFKAVAERTTPGVRATAAGAMLASNQLGAGVAPLIVAPLILVLGWRHTFWVTAAAGVAIGVLLWKLLPKALPAHLNGSDVVEDKGLGLGAVMRSPSVWKFAALFCATNMLGYGLITWVPSYLLEERGISLINTGVMSAIPGLVMCATVFLGGWLFDRFFHDRARLYVIPLLLITAVLLVLMLMAESAVGFTVYQTLAMGVAGLSSMGILGMPVRALPPAVIGSGMGIVNVGGQIAGVLAPVLMGFLVDRFSYSAAFGLLIATTVLGALIALIVPQRPEQFSLGTKELA
;
A
#
# COMPACT_ATOMS: atom_id res chain seq x y z
N MET A 1 10.25 51.44 -16.64
CA MET A 1 9.01 50.92 -17.25
C MET A 1 9.29 49.49 -17.67
N ALA A 2 9.20 48.54 -16.72
CA ALA A 2 9.48 47.13 -16.94
C ALA A 2 8.27 46.54 -17.62
N LEU A 3 8.48 45.87 -18.77
CA LEU A 3 7.48 45.10 -19.47
C LEU A 3 6.98 44.03 -18.54
N ALA A 4 5.68 44.09 -18.16
CA ALA A 4 4.99 42.97 -17.55
C ALA A 4 5.01 41.83 -18.59
N GLU A 5 5.83 40.82 -18.39
CA GLU A 5 5.76 39.56 -19.14
C GLU A 5 4.32 39.04 -19.02
N ASP A 6 3.63 38.92 -20.15
CA ASP A 6 2.34 38.30 -20.29
C ASP A 6 2.47 36.84 -19.80
N THR A 7 2.24 36.59 -18.53
CA THR A 7 2.16 35.23 -17.97
C THR A 7 0.91 34.60 -18.59
N PRO A 8 1.03 33.56 -19.39
CA PRO A 8 -0.13 32.95 -20.06
C PRO A 8 -1.11 32.45 -19.03
N THR A 9 -2.24 33.15 -18.86
CA THR A 9 -3.33 32.75 -17.97
C THR A 9 -4.04 31.55 -18.59
N LEU A 10 -3.79 30.35 -18.06
CA LEU A 10 -4.52 29.16 -18.48
C LEU A 10 -6.00 29.29 -18.11
N ALA A 11 -6.89 28.96 -19.05
CA ALA A 11 -8.31 28.95 -18.78
C ALA A 11 -8.67 27.93 -17.67
N PRO A 12 -9.61 28.23 -16.75
CA PRO A 12 -10.00 27.30 -15.68
C PRO A 12 -10.37 25.89 -16.16
N ALA A 13 -10.96 25.79 -17.35
CA ALA A 13 -11.29 24.51 -18.00
C ALA A 13 -10.03 23.71 -18.34
N GLN A 14 -8.95 24.35 -18.76
CA GLN A 14 -7.67 23.70 -19.06
C GLN A 14 -6.97 23.18 -17.80
N ILE A 15 -6.99 23.95 -16.72
CA ILE A 15 -6.47 23.55 -15.41
C ILE A 15 -7.20 22.31 -14.90
N ARG A 16 -8.54 22.36 -14.92
CA ARG A 16 -9.38 21.22 -14.53
C ARG A 16 -9.13 19.98 -15.38
N ARG A 17 -9.03 20.13 -16.71
CA ARG A 17 -8.72 19.02 -17.62
C ARG A 17 -7.36 18.41 -17.32
N THR A 18 -6.33 19.24 -17.10
CA THR A 18 -4.98 18.78 -16.73
C THR A 18 -5.00 17.95 -15.46
N ALA A 19 -5.67 18.43 -14.41
CA ALA A 19 -5.82 17.70 -13.15
C ALA A 19 -6.57 16.37 -13.35
N THR A 20 -7.73 16.38 -14.00
CA THR A 20 -8.57 15.18 -14.20
C THR A 20 -7.86 14.12 -15.01
N VAL A 21 -7.22 14.48 -16.13
CA VAL A 21 -6.46 13.53 -16.97
C VAL A 21 -5.27 12.96 -16.20
N THR A 22 -4.53 13.79 -15.48
CA THR A 22 -3.39 13.31 -14.65
C THR A 22 -3.83 12.32 -13.59
N VAL A 23 -4.85 12.66 -12.82
CA VAL A 23 -5.36 11.80 -11.74
C VAL A 23 -5.91 10.51 -12.31
N GLY A 24 -6.72 10.55 -13.38
CA GLY A 24 -7.28 9.35 -14.01
C GLY A 24 -6.21 8.40 -14.55
N LEU A 25 -5.17 8.92 -15.21
CA LEU A 25 -4.05 8.11 -15.69
C LEU A 25 -3.29 7.46 -14.52
N LEU A 26 -2.98 8.22 -13.48
CA LEU A 26 -2.25 7.71 -12.31
C LEU A 26 -3.09 6.70 -11.53
N MET A 27 -4.41 6.89 -11.39
CA MET A 27 -5.29 5.89 -10.80
C MET A 27 -5.22 4.56 -11.57
N GLY A 28 -5.26 4.60 -12.91
CA GLY A 28 -5.09 3.40 -13.74
C GLY A 28 -3.74 2.71 -13.49
N VAL A 29 -2.66 3.48 -13.38
CA VAL A 29 -1.33 2.92 -13.05
C VAL A 29 -1.31 2.30 -11.66
N TRP A 30 -1.89 2.94 -10.65
CA TRP A 30 -1.96 2.41 -9.28
C TRP A 30 -2.80 1.12 -9.18
N VAL A 31 -3.88 1.00 -9.98
CA VAL A 31 -4.64 -0.27 -10.07
C VAL A 31 -3.77 -1.39 -10.62
N ILE A 32 -3.05 -1.15 -11.73
CA ILE A 32 -2.17 -2.16 -12.34
C ILE A 32 -1.00 -2.51 -11.41
N ASP A 33 -0.42 -1.54 -10.70
CA ASP A 33 0.62 -1.75 -9.69
C ASP A 33 0.17 -2.77 -8.62
N TYR A 34 -1.05 -2.62 -8.12
CA TYR A 34 -1.59 -3.54 -7.11
C TYR A 34 -2.03 -4.89 -7.69
N VAL A 35 -2.53 -4.92 -8.93
CA VAL A 35 -2.80 -6.19 -9.63
C VAL A 35 -1.52 -7.01 -9.75
N ASP A 36 -0.39 -6.39 -10.13
CA ASP A 36 0.92 -7.04 -10.22
C ASP A 36 1.40 -7.61 -8.86
N ARG A 37 1.20 -6.87 -7.77
CA ARG A 37 1.55 -7.34 -6.41
C ARG A 37 0.72 -8.54 -5.98
N VAL A 38 -0.60 -8.44 -6.12
CA VAL A 38 -1.52 -9.50 -5.70
C VAL A 38 -1.41 -10.72 -6.61
N MET A 39 -1.07 -10.53 -7.89
CA MET A 39 -0.84 -11.62 -8.84
C MET A 39 0.21 -12.60 -8.32
N MET A 40 1.30 -12.12 -7.72
CA MET A 40 2.30 -13.00 -7.13
C MET A 40 1.71 -13.89 -6.03
N ALA A 41 0.88 -13.34 -5.14
CA ALA A 41 0.25 -14.10 -4.07
C ALA A 41 -0.70 -15.18 -4.59
N VAL A 42 -1.48 -14.90 -5.64
CA VAL A 42 -2.36 -15.88 -6.29
C VAL A 42 -1.57 -16.95 -7.05
N ALA A 43 -0.39 -16.59 -7.59
CA ALA A 43 0.49 -17.50 -8.32
C ALA A 43 1.38 -18.37 -7.42
N LEU A 44 1.56 -18.01 -6.13
CA LEU A 44 2.45 -18.72 -5.19
C LEU A 44 2.24 -20.24 -5.14
N PRO A 45 1.01 -20.80 -5.06
CA PRO A 45 0.80 -22.24 -5.04
C PRO A 45 1.37 -22.93 -6.29
N PHE A 46 1.18 -22.34 -7.46
CA PHE A 46 1.64 -22.88 -8.74
C PHE A 46 3.16 -22.78 -8.89
N ILE A 47 3.74 -21.66 -8.49
CA ILE A 47 5.20 -21.44 -8.46
C ILE A 47 5.85 -22.41 -7.45
N GLY A 48 5.21 -22.58 -6.28
CA GLY A 48 5.65 -23.50 -5.24
C GLY A 48 5.68 -24.96 -5.72
N GLN A 49 4.66 -25.39 -6.47
CA GLN A 49 4.60 -26.71 -7.08
C GLN A 49 5.65 -26.89 -8.18
N ASP A 50 5.79 -25.92 -9.11
CA ASP A 50 6.73 -26.02 -10.23
C ASP A 50 8.20 -26.10 -9.79
N PHE A 51 8.55 -25.43 -8.70
CA PHE A 51 9.93 -25.36 -8.21
C PHE A 51 10.15 -26.09 -6.88
N ALA A 52 9.16 -26.83 -6.40
CA ALA A 52 9.18 -27.56 -5.12
C ALA A 52 9.59 -26.68 -3.93
N LEU A 53 9.02 -25.45 -3.86
CA LEU A 53 9.36 -24.45 -2.82
C LEU A 53 8.58 -24.70 -1.54
N THR A 54 9.27 -24.59 -0.41
CA THR A 54 8.65 -24.50 0.92
C THR A 54 7.82 -23.21 1.06
N LYS A 55 6.91 -23.16 2.04
CA LYS A 55 6.12 -21.93 2.31
C LYS A 55 7.00 -20.77 2.76
N THR A 56 8.06 -21.06 3.49
CA THR A 56 9.08 -20.06 3.86
C THR A 56 9.73 -19.45 2.62
N GLU A 57 10.15 -20.26 1.63
CA GLU A 57 10.74 -19.79 0.38
C GLU A 57 9.74 -18.98 -0.46
N GLN A 58 8.48 -19.41 -0.51
CA GLN A 58 7.38 -18.64 -1.12
C GLN A 58 7.19 -17.29 -0.42
N GLY A 59 7.25 -17.25 0.91
CA GLY A 59 7.22 -16.02 1.70
C GLY A 59 8.38 -15.07 1.37
N TRP A 60 9.59 -15.61 1.18
CA TRP A 60 10.76 -14.82 0.77
C TRP A 60 10.58 -14.13 -0.58
N LEU A 61 9.81 -14.68 -1.52
CA LEU A 61 9.55 -14.03 -2.81
C LEU A 61 8.78 -12.71 -2.64
N ILE A 62 7.84 -12.66 -1.71
CA ILE A 62 7.10 -11.43 -1.38
C ILE A 62 7.94 -10.49 -0.53
N THR A 63 8.69 -11.05 0.44
CA THR A 63 9.58 -10.28 1.32
C THR A 63 10.70 -9.59 0.55
N ALA A 64 11.35 -10.28 -0.40
CA ALA A 64 12.43 -9.71 -1.22
C ALA A 64 11.95 -8.47 -2.01
N PHE A 65 10.76 -8.56 -2.61
CA PHE A 65 10.11 -7.43 -3.23
C PHE A 65 9.86 -6.29 -2.24
N SER A 66 9.18 -6.59 -1.11
CA SER A 66 8.73 -5.60 -0.14
C SER A 66 9.91 -4.86 0.51
N LEU A 67 11.01 -5.57 0.78
CA LEU A 67 12.23 -4.99 1.35
C LEU A 67 12.86 -3.97 0.39
N VAL A 68 13.05 -4.36 -0.86
CA VAL A 68 13.67 -3.47 -1.85
C VAL A 68 12.75 -2.32 -2.20
N TYR A 69 11.44 -2.56 -2.31
CA TYR A 69 10.43 -1.53 -2.48
C TYR A 69 10.52 -0.47 -1.37
N LEU A 70 10.57 -0.89 -0.10
CA LEU A 70 10.72 0.00 1.05
C LEU A 70 12.00 0.85 0.95
N LEU A 71 13.13 0.23 0.65
CA LEU A 71 14.42 0.91 0.54
C LEU A 71 14.47 1.90 -0.62
N CYS A 72 13.75 1.64 -1.72
CA CYS A 72 13.73 2.48 -2.90
C CYS A 72 12.73 3.64 -2.84
N GLN A 73 11.83 3.71 -1.87
CA GLN A 73 10.83 4.80 -1.78
C GLN A 73 11.47 6.17 -1.57
N ILE A 74 12.43 6.29 -0.66
CA ILE A 74 13.12 7.56 -0.38
C ILE A 74 14.01 7.96 -1.57
N PRO A 75 14.91 7.10 -2.10
CA PRO A 75 15.63 7.41 -3.33
C PRO A 75 14.73 7.77 -4.50
N GLY A 76 13.59 7.08 -4.63
CA GLY A 76 12.59 7.34 -5.67
C GLY A 76 12.02 8.75 -5.61
N GLY A 77 11.72 9.25 -4.41
CA GLY A 77 11.31 10.65 -4.20
C GLY A 77 12.38 11.64 -4.64
N ILE A 78 13.62 11.44 -4.17
CA ILE A 78 14.78 12.30 -4.52
C ILE A 78 15.04 12.31 -6.04
N LEU A 79 14.99 11.14 -6.68
CA LEU A 79 15.17 11.02 -8.13
C LEU A 79 14.03 11.71 -8.90
N ALA A 80 12.79 11.61 -8.42
CA ALA A 80 11.66 12.33 -9.00
C ALA A 80 11.87 13.84 -8.92
N ASP A 81 12.42 14.36 -7.81
CA ASP A 81 12.72 15.78 -7.64
C ASP A 81 13.82 16.25 -8.58
N ARG A 82 14.83 15.43 -8.78
CA ARG A 82 15.98 15.76 -9.64
C ARG A 82 15.67 15.66 -11.14
N PHE A 83 14.99 14.60 -11.55
CA PHE A 83 14.78 14.27 -12.98
C PHE A 83 13.39 14.60 -13.50
N GLY A 84 12.47 15.04 -12.61
CA GLY A 84 11.09 15.37 -12.92
C GLY A 84 10.17 14.13 -12.94
N ALA A 85 8.92 14.36 -12.55
CA ALA A 85 7.94 13.30 -12.36
C ALA A 85 7.69 12.44 -13.62
N ARG A 86 7.58 13.08 -14.79
CA ARG A 86 7.28 12.37 -16.05
C ARG A 86 8.34 11.34 -16.42
N ARG A 87 9.63 11.72 -16.36
CA ARG A 87 10.74 10.81 -16.70
C ARG A 87 10.80 9.67 -15.71
N GLN A 88 10.69 9.97 -14.41
CA GLN A 88 10.75 8.98 -13.36
C GLN A 88 9.60 7.96 -13.46
N LEU A 89 8.37 8.40 -13.74
CA LEU A 89 7.22 7.52 -13.98
C LEU A 89 7.48 6.55 -15.13
N MET A 90 8.05 7.03 -16.26
CA MET A 90 8.36 6.18 -17.40
C MET A 90 9.41 5.12 -17.08
N VAL A 91 10.49 5.51 -16.38
CA VAL A 91 11.56 4.60 -15.96
C VAL A 91 11.01 3.55 -15.02
N SER A 92 10.21 3.94 -14.02
CA SER A 92 9.58 3.02 -13.07
C SER A 92 8.69 2.00 -13.78
N LEU A 93 7.77 2.47 -14.65
CA LEU A 93 6.86 1.61 -15.41
C LEU A 93 7.59 0.63 -16.32
N LEU A 94 8.63 1.09 -17.01
CA LEU A 94 9.44 0.23 -17.87
C LEU A 94 10.16 -0.83 -17.06
N LEU A 95 10.85 -0.44 -15.99
CA LEU A 95 11.60 -1.37 -15.13
C LEU A 95 10.68 -2.43 -14.55
N TRP A 96 9.56 -2.03 -13.92
CA TRP A 96 8.69 -3.04 -13.33
C TRP A 96 8.06 -3.95 -14.39
N SER A 97 7.61 -3.42 -15.56
CA SER A 97 7.04 -4.24 -16.64
C SER A 97 8.05 -5.27 -17.17
N VAL A 98 9.32 -4.88 -17.32
CA VAL A 98 10.40 -5.80 -17.68
C VAL A 98 10.57 -6.90 -16.64
N PHE A 99 10.63 -6.57 -15.35
CA PHE A 99 10.80 -7.58 -14.30
C PHE A 99 9.53 -8.42 -14.07
N THR A 100 8.33 -7.89 -14.33
CA THR A 100 7.11 -8.68 -14.39
C THR A 100 7.22 -9.73 -15.52
N ALA A 101 7.62 -9.33 -16.72
CA ALA A 101 7.82 -10.26 -17.84
C ALA A 101 8.90 -11.32 -17.53
N LEU A 102 10.02 -10.91 -16.95
CA LEU A 102 11.11 -11.81 -16.56
C LEU A 102 10.68 -12.85 -15.51
N THR A 103 9.69 -12.54 -14.66
CA THR A 103 9.14 -13.53 -13.73
C THR A 103 8.58 -14.74 -14.47
N GLY A 104 7.97 -14.56 -15.64
CA GLY A 104 7.40 -15.63 -16.46
C GLY A 104 8.45 -16.61 -17.05
N ILE A 105 9.71 -16.21 -17.12
CA ILE A 105 10.82 -17.06 -17.64
C ILE A 105 11.78 -17.52 -16.52
N ALA A 106 11.40 -17.30 -15.26
CA ALA A 106 12.23 -17.73 -14.13
C ALA A 106 12.40 -19.26 -14.11
N TRP A 107 13.59 -19.72 -13.67
CA TRP A 107 13.99 -21.14 -13.69
C TRP A 107 14.23 -21.74 -12.30
N GLY A 108 13.95 -21.01 -11.22
CA GLY A 108 14.06 -21.46 -9.85
C GLY A 108 14.04 -20.34 -8.82
N LEU A 109 14.16 -20.70 -7.54
CA LEU A 109 14.07 -19.78 -6.42
C LEU A 109 15.03 -18.58 -6.53
N ALA A 110 16.31 -18.84 -6.85
CA ALA A 110 17.32 -17.78 -6.92
C ALA A 110 16.99 -16.74 -8.00
N SER A 111 16.57 -17.19 -9.19
CA SER A 111 16.14 -16.27 -10.26
C SER A 111 14.91 -15.47 -9.87
N LEU A 112 13.93 -16.10 -9.23
CA LEU A 112 12.72 -15.42 -8.73
C LEU A 112 13.06 -14.38 -7.68
N LEU A 113 13.93 -14.68 -6.70
CA LEU A 113 14.33 -13.73 -5.65
C LEU A 113 15.00 -12.49 -6.25
N VAL A 114 15.93 -12.68 -7.19
CA VAL A 114 16.60 -11.57 -7.87
C VAL A 114 15.61 -10.73 -8.67
N ILE A 115 14.75 -11.38 -9.46
CA ILE A 115 13.74 -10.69 -10.26
C ILE A 115 12.76 -9.93 -9.36
N ARG A 116 12.30 -10.52 -8.23
CA ARG A 116 11.43 -9.87 -7.26
C ARG A 116 12.08 -8.67 -6.57
N ALA A 117 13.37 -8.77 -6.24
CA ALA A 117 14.13 -7.64 -5.71
C ALA A 117 14.23 -6.49 -6.72
N LEU A 118 14.57 -6.79 -7.97
CA LEU A 118 14.67 -5.79 -9.04
C LEU A 118 13.30 -5.22 -9.43
N PHE A 119 12.24 -6.01 -9.40
CA PHE A 119 10.86 -5.54 -9.50
C PHE A 119 10.54 -4.53 -8.39
N GLY A 120 11.01 -4.79 -7.16
CA GLY A 120 10.91 -3.87 -6.02
C GLY A 120 11.58 -2.51 -6.27
N VAL A 121 12.71 -2.48 -6.99
CA VAL A 121 13.33 -1.21 -7.43
C VAL A 121 12.37 -0.45 -8.33
N GLY A 122 11.86 -1.08 -9.39
CA GLY A 122 10.95 -0.45 -10.36
C GLY A 122 9.72 0.16 -9.67
N GLN A 123 9.05 -0.62 -8.83
CA GLN A 123 7.87 -0.15 -8.12
C GLN A 123 8.17 0.82 -6.99
N GLY A 124 9.31 0.69 -6.27
CA GLY A 124 9.69 1.59 -5.20
C GLY A 124 9.99 3.03 -5.66
N LEU A 125 10.40 3.18 -6.91
CA LEU A 125 10.62 4.48 -7.54
C LEU A 125 9.33 5.20 -7.94
N PHE A 126 8.20 4.48 -8.06
CA PHE A 126 6.95 4.99 -8.62
C PHE A 126 6.17 5.94 -7.70
N PRO A 127 5.95 5.67 -6.38
CA PRO A 127 5.09 6.49 -5.53
C PRO A 127 5.52 7.95 -5.46
N GLY A 128 6.80 8.23 -5.21
CA GLY A 128 7.33 9.60 -5.16
C GLY A 128 7.07 10.37 -6.45
N ALA A 129 7.32 9.73 -7.60
CA ALA A 129 7.06 10.33 -8.90
C ALA A 129 5.57 10.58 -9.18
N SER A 130 4.67 9.69 -8.71
CA SER A 130 3.24 9.84 -8.90
C SER A 130 2.67 10.99 -8.06
N PHE A 131 3.07 11.12 -6.79
CA PHE A 131 2.69 12.26 -5.95
C PHE A 131 3.23 13.58 -6.49
N LYS A 132 4.48 13.59 -6.97
CA LYS A 132 5.05 14.77 -7.63
C LYS A 132 4.29 15.13 -8.90
N ALA A 133 3.91 14.15 -9.73
CA ALA A 133 3.13 14.39 -10.93
C ALA A 133 1.78 15.06 -10.62
N VAL A 134 1.12 14.65 -9.53
CA VAL A 134 -0.10 15.32 -9.03
C VAL A 134 0.22 16.73 -8.58
N ALA A 135 1.26 16.93 -7.76
CA ALA A 135 1.62 18.25 -7.25
C ALA A 135 1.92 19.25 -8.38
N GLU A 136 2.61 18.82 -9.43
CA GLU A 136 2.93 19.63 -10.60
C GLU A 136 1.72 19.98 -11.49
N ARG A 137 0.62 19.19 -11.43
CA ARG A 137 -0.51 19.27 -12.38
C ARG A 137 -1.84 19.56 -11.73
N THR A 138 -1.84 19.84 -10.43
CA THR A 138 -3.03 20.23 -9.66
C THR A 138 -2.79 21.50 -8.90
N THR A 139 -3.85 22.29 -8.67
CA THR A 139 -3.78 23.42 -7.75
C THR A 139 -3.79 22.94 -6.30
N PRO A 140 -3.25 23.72 -5.33
CA PRO A 140 -3.20 23.35 -3.92
C PRO A 140 -4.54 22.90 -3.34
N GLY A 141 -5.64 23.56 -3.72
CA GLY A 141 -7.00 23.29 -3.19
C GLY A 141 -7.58 21.92 -3.57
N VAL A 142 -7.10 21.27 -4.65
CA VAL A 142 -7.59 19.93 -5.07
C VAL A 142 -6.55 18.81 -4.90
N ARG A 143 -5.33 19.15 -4.47
CA ARG A 143 -4.20 18.22 -4.38
C ARG A 143 -4.46 17.07 -3.41
N ALA A 144 -5.02 17.37 -2.23
CA ALA A 144 -5.35 16.35 -1.24
C ALA A 144 -6.40 15.36 -1.75
N THR A 145 -7.44 15.86 -2.42
CA THR A 145 -8.47 15.02 -3.05
C THR A 145 -7.88 14.14 -4.16
N ALA A 146 -6.98 14.69 -4.99
CA ALA A 146 -6.29 13.95 -6.03
C ALA A 146 -5.40 12.83 -5.48
N ALA A 147 -4.64 13.12 -4.42
CA ALA A 147 -3.82 12.13 -3.72
C ALA A 147 -4.70 11.03 -3.07
N GLY A 148 -5.81 11.42 -2.45
CA GLY A 148 -6.79 10.48 -1.90
C GLY A 148 -7.38 9.54 -2.94
N ALA A 149 -7.73 10.05 -4.13
CA ALA A 149 -8.23 9.24 -5.24
C ALA A 149 -7.20 8.20 -5.73
N MET A 150 -5.92 8.57 -5.80
CA MET A 150 -4.84 7.63 -6.13
C MET A 150 -4.71 6.54 -5.06
N LEU A 151 -4.72 6.90 -3.77
CA LEU A 151 -4.64 5.91 -2.69
C LEU A 151 -5.86 4.98 -2.67
N ALA A 152 -7.05 5.49 -3.00
CA ALA A 152 -8.25 4.67 -3.15
C ALA A 152 -8.13 3.64 -4.28
N SER A 153 -7.46 4.00 -5.38
CA SER A 153 -7.26 3.08 -6.50
C SER A 153 -6.35 1.89 -6.16
N ASN A 154 -5.46 2.01 -5.16
CA ASN A 154 -4.70 0.88 -4.63
C ASN A 154 -5.61 -0.19 -4.04
N GLN A 155 -6.53 0.23 -3.18
CA GLN A 155 -7.47 -0.68 -2.52
C GLN A 155 -8.41 -1.34 -3.54
N LEU A 156 -8.84 -0.57 -4.55
CA LEU A 156 -9.59 -1.11 -5.66
C LEU A 156 -8.78 -2.16 -6.43
N GLY A 157 -7.53 -1.85 -6.77
CA GLY A 157 -6.61 -2.77 -7.44
C GLY A 157 -6.41 -4.07 -6.64
N ALA A 158 -6.16 -3.96 -5.35
CA ALA A 158 -6.01 -5.12 -4.46
C ALA A 158 -7.28 -5.99 -4.41
N GLY A 159 -8.46 -5.37 -4.35
CA GLY A 159 -9.75 -6.09 -4.31
C GLY A 159 -10.10 -6.76 -5.63
N VAL A 160 -9.83 -6.11 -6.79
CA VAL A 160 -10.19 -6.67 -8.11
C VAL A 160 -9.15 -7.66 -8.64
N ALA A 161 -7.91 -7.58 -8.18
CA ALA A 161 -6.80 -8.37 -8.69
C ALA A 161 -7.09 -9.89 -8.72
N PRO A 162 -7.58 -10.53 -7.64
CA PRO A 162 -7.87 -11.96 -7.67
C PRO A 162 -8.91 -12.36 -8.72
N LEU A 163 -9.90 -11.49 -8.99
CA LEU A 163 -10.94 -11.73 -10.01
C LEU A 163 -10.38 -11.71 -11.44
N ILE A 164 -9.32 -10.96 -11.69
CA ILE A 164 -8.65 -10.88 -12.98
C ILE A 164 -7.62 -12.00 -13.10
N VAL A 165 -6.80 -12.18 -12.06
CA VAL A 165 -5.63 -13.05 -12.08
C VAL A 165 -6.02 -14.54 -12.08
N ALA A 166 -7.02 -14.94 -11.28
CA ALA A 166 -7.42 -16.35 -11.19
C ALA A 166 -7.90 -16.93 -12.55
N PRO A 167 -8.78 -16.28 -13.32
CA PRO A 167 -9.13 -16.75 -14.66
C PRO A 167 -7.94 -16.77 -15.61
N LEU A 168 -7.05 -15.77 -15.57
CA LEU A 168 -5.87 -15.73 -16.42
C LEU A 168 -4.93 -16.91 -16.14
N ILE A 169 -4.66 -17.22 -14.85
CA ILE A 169 -3.84 -18.36 -14.47
C ILE A 169 -4.50 -19.67 -14.90
N LEU A 170 -5.82 -19.79 -14.77
CA LEU A 170 -6.55 -21.01 -15.18
C LEU A 170 -6.40 -21.30 -16.66
N VAL A 171 -6.51 -20.27 -17.50
CA VAL A 171 -6.50 -20.42 -18.96
C VAL A 171 -5.09 -20.45 -19.54
N LEU A 172 -4.21 -19.59 -19.05
CA LEU A 172 -2.89 -19.36 -19.64
C LEU A 172 -1.74 -19.99 -18.83
N GLY A 173 -1.99 -20.40 -17.58
CA GLY A 173 -0.96 -20.72 -16.60
C GLY A 173 -0.28 -19.47 -16.03
N TRP A 174 0.43 -19.65 -14.92
CA TRP A 174 1.00 -18.53 -14.17
C TRP A 174 2.07 -17.77 -14.98
N ARG A 175 2.93 -18.45 -15.76
CA ARG A 175 3.99 -17.81 -16.55
C ARG A 175 3.45 -16.81 -17.58
N HIS A 176 2.47 -17.23 -18.38
CA HIS A 176 1.87 -16.38 -19.42
C HIS A 176 1.04 -15.25 -18.79
N THR A 177 0.46 -15.46 -17.60
CA THR A 177 -0.24 -14.41 -16.86
C THR A 177 0.71 -13.26 -16.52
N PHE A 178 1.96 -13.52 -16.13
CA PHE A 178 2.96 -12.48 -15.93
C PHE A 178 3.28 -11.72 -17.24
N TRP A 179 3.31 -12.37 -18.39
CA TRP A 179 3.54 -11.69 -19.68
C TRP A 179 2.35 -10.82 -20.08
N VAL A 180 1.12 -11.26 -19.87
CA VAL A 180 -0.09 -10.48 -20.14
C VAL A 180 -0.11 -9.23 -19.25
N THR A 181 0.21 -9.38 -17.97
CA THR A 181 0.23 -8.23 -17.03
C THR A 181 1.37 -7.28 -17.35
N ALA A 182 2.55 -7.78 -17.75
CA ALA A 182 3.64 -6.95 -18.22
C ALA A 182 3.25 -6.14 -19.47
N ALA A 183 2.55 -6.77 -20.42
CA ALA A 183 2.02 -6.08 -21.60
C ALA A 183 1.02 -4.98 -21.23
N ALA A 184 0.14 -5.23 -20.25
CA ALA A 184 -0.76 -4.21 -19.71
C ALA A 184 0.01 -3.05 -19.04
N GLY A 185 1.08 -3.36 -18.31
CA GLY A 185 2.00 -2.36 -17.72
C GLY A 185 2.67 -1.48 -18.78
N VAL A 186 3.14 -2.09 -19.88
CA VAL A 186 3.69 -1.34 -21.02
C VAL A 186 2.61 -0.49 -21.69
N ALA A 187 1.41 -1.04 -21.90
CA ALA A 187 0.31 -0.32 -22.55
C ALA A 187 -0.10 0.93 -21.75
N ILE A 188 -0.25 0.82 -20.41
CA ILE A 188 -0.56 1.98 -19.56
C ILE A 188 0.61 2.97 -19.54
N GLY A 189 1.86 2.48 -19.60
CA GLY A 189 3.05 3.31 -19.74
C GLY A 189 3.05 4.15 -21.02
N VAL A 190 2.75 3.53 -22.15
CA VAL A 190 2.61 4.22 -23.44
C VAL A 190 1.46 5.23 -23.40
N LEU A 191 0.33 4.87 -22.78
CA LEU A 191 -0.82 5.76 -22.62
C LEU A 191 -0.43 6.98 -21.76
N LEU A 192 0.24 6.76 -20.65
CA LEU A 192 0.73 7.82 -19.77
C LEU A 192 1.75 8.70 -20.51
N TRP A 193 2.70 8.10 -21.25
CA TRP A 193 3.67 8.86 -22.05
C TRP A 193 3.02 9.79 -23.06
N LYS A 194 1.97 9.33 -23.75
CA LYS A 194 1.26 10.11 -24.77
C LYS A 194 0.32 11.15 -24.17
N LEU A 195 -0.40 10.81 -23.11
CA LEU A 195 -1.53 11.60 -22.60
C LEU A 195 -1.23 12.41 -21.35
N LEU A 196 -0.11 12.16 -20.63
CA LEU A 196 0.22 12.94 -19.43
C LEU A 196 0.43 14.40 -19.80
N PRO A 197 -0.40 15.34 -19.29
CA PRO A 197 -0.28 16.75 -19.61
C PRO A 197 1.06 17.34 -19.15
N LYS A 198 1.41 18.50 -19.69
CA LYS A 198 2.53 19.30 -19.14
C LYS A 198 2.20 19.76 -17.72
N ALA A 199 3.24 20.00 -16.91
CA ALA A 199 3.08 20.61 -15.58
C ALA A 199 2.41 21.98 -15.70
N LEU A 200 1.62 22.36 -14.70
CA LEU A 200 1.07 23.70 -14.58
C LEU A 200 2.22 24.68 -14.26
N PRO A 201 2.12 25.95 -14.65
CA PRO A 201 3.04 27.01 -14.22
C PRO A 201 3.16 27.08 -12.69
N ALA A 202 4.34 27.47 -12.19
CA ALA A 202 4.68 27.45 -10.76
C ALA A 202 3.68 28.25 -9.90
N HIS A 203 3.25 29.42 -10.37
CA HIS A 203 2.25 30.25 -9.67
C HIS A 203 0.86 29.60 -9.53
N LEU A 204 0.49 28.64 -10.40
CA LEU A 204 -0.77 27.92 -10.33
C LEU A 204 -0.68 26.63 -9.49
N ASN A 205 0.47 25.98 -9.47
CA ASN A 205 0.69 24.77 -8.69
C ASN A 205 1.28 25.06 -7.29
N GLY A 206 1.55 26.31 -6.94
CA GLY A 206 2.04 26.71 -5.61
C GLY A 206 3.47 26.24 -5.31
N SER A 207 4.29 25.96 -6.33
CA SER A 207 5.70 25.59 -6.13
C SER A 207 6.61 26.80 -5.85
N ASP A 208 6.10 28.03 -5.99
CA ASP A 208 6.81 29.26 -5.64
C ASP A 208 6.82 29.54 -4.12
N VAL A 209 6.04 28.78 -3.33
CA VAL A 209 6.05 28.91 -1.88
C VAL A 209 7.31 28.24 -1.35
N VAL A 210 8.23 29.03 -0.83
CA VAL A 210 9.46 28.56 -0.17
C VAL A 210 9.05 27.61 0.97
N GLU A 211 9.53 26.37 0.90
CA GLU A 211 9.39 25.43 2.01
C GLU A 211 10.03 26.06 3.26
N ASP A 212 9.22 26.30 4.26
CA ASP A 212 9.71 26.60 5.60
C ASP A 212 10.63 25.45 5.99
N LYS A 213 11.88 25.74 6.34
CA LYS A 213 12.87 24.73 6.77
C LYS A 213 12.38 24.17 8.10
N GLY A 214 11.45 23.20 8.04
CA GLY A 214 10.87 22.55 9.19
C GLY A 214 11.92 21.93 10.10
N LEU A 215 11.53 21.60 11.30
CA LEU A 215 12.34 20.85 12.26
C LEU A 215 13.01 19.65 11.56
N GLY A 216 14.34 19.55 11.69
CA GLY A 216 15.12 18.58 10.93
C GLY A 216 14.63 17.14 11.12
N LEU A 217 14.71 16.34 10.07
CA LEU A 217 14.38 14.89 10.07
C LEU A 217 14.93 14.13 11.28
N GLY A 218 16.13 14.54 11.77
CA GLY A 218 16.77 13.96 12.95
C GLY A 218 15.95 14.10 14.25
N ALA A 219 15.23 15.21 14.43
CA ALA A 219 14.36 15.41 15.61
C ALA A 219 13.16 14.46 15.57
N VAL A 220 12.56 14.27 14.38
CA VAL A 220 11.43 13.37 14.16
C VAL A 220 11.84 11.92 14.35
N MET A 221 13.00 11.52 13.83
CA MET A 221 13.55 10.16 14.00
C MET A 221 13.86 9.81 15.46
N ARG A 222 14.16 10.79 16.29
CA ARG A 222 14.40 10.59 17.74
C ARG A 222 13.13 10.60 18.57
N SER A 223 11.97 10.92 17.98
CA SER A 223 10.70 11.00 18.71
C SER A 223 10.15 9.62 19.06
N PRO A 224 10.02 9.26 20.35
CA PRO A 224 9.41 8.01 20.76
C PRO A 224 7.94 7.92 20.34
N SER A 225 7.26 9.06 20.24
CA SER A 225 5.84 9.12 19.83
C SER A 225 5.67 8.68 18.38
N VAL A 226 6.57 9.08 17.47
CA VAL A 226 6.53 8.68 16.05
C VAL A 226 6.74 7.17 15.91
N TRP A 227 7.69 6.59 16.65
CA TRP A 227 7.95 5.15 16.62
C TRP A 227 6.81 4.31 17.23
N LYS A 228 6.08 4.84 18.24
CA LYS A 228 4.86 4.19 18.72
C LYS A 228 3.79 4.14 17.64
N PHE A 229 3.58 5.21 16.87
CA PHE A 229 2.68 5.20 15.73
C PHE A 229 3.15 4.25 14.63
N ALA A 230 4.45 4.24 14.31
CA ALA A 230 5.02 3.30 13.34
C ALA A 230 4.82 1.83 13.77
N ALA A 231 5.03 1.52 15.05
CA ALA A 231 4.79 0.19 15.60
C ALA A 231 3.31 -0.20 15.57
N LEU A 232 2.39 0.72 15.90
CA LEU A 232 0.95 0.50 15.78
C LEU A 232 0.58 0.20 14.33
N PHE A 233 1.09 0.99 13.39
CA PHE A 233 0.80 0.82 11.97
C PHE A 233 1.42 -0.46 11.41
N CYS A 234 2.61 -0.86 11.89
CA CYS A 234 3.20 -2.16 11.59
C CYS A 234 2.30 -3.31 12.08
N ALA A 235 1.95 -3.31 13.37
CA ALA A 235 1.16 -4.37 13.97
C ALA A 235 -0.19 -4.58 13.26
N THR A 236 -0.86 -3.50 12.88
CA THR A 236 -2.16 -3.56 12.18
C THR A 236 -2.05 -3.92 10.71
N ASN A 237 -0.97 -3.53 10.03
CA ASN A 237 -0.75 -3.89 8.62
C ASN A 237 -0.31 -5.35 8.43
N MET A 238 0.24 -6.02 9.46
CA MET A 238 0.51 -7.47 9.41
C MET A 238 -0.72 -8.26 8.97
N LEU A 239 -1.92 -7.87 9.42
CA LEU A 239 -3.19 -8.48 9.03
C LEU A 239 -3.39 -8.43 7.50
N GLY A 240 -3.33 -7.24 6.91
CA GLY A 240 -3.57 -7.05 5.47
C GLY A 240 -2.57 -7.81 4.60
N TYR A 241 -1.26 -7.63 4.86
CA TYR A 241 -0.22 -8.32 4.10
C TYR A 241 -0.26 -9.83 4.27
N GLY A 242 -0.54 -10.32 5.49
CA GLY A 242 -0.64 -11.74 5.78
C GLY A 242 -1.82 -12.40 5.05
N LEU A 243 -3.02 -11.82 5.14
CA LEU A 243 -4.21 -12.36 4.49
C LEU A 243 -4.10 -12.29 2.96
N ILE A 244 -3.66 -11.17 2.39
CA ILE A 244 -3.49 -11.04 0.93
C ILE A 244 -2.50 -12.09 0.40
N THR A 245 -1.43 -12.38 1.14
CA THR A 245 -0.40 -13.33 0.70
C THR A 245 -0.85 -14.78 0.82
N TRP A 246 -1.45 -15.17 1.95
CA TRP A 246 -1.59 -16.60 2.28
C TRP A 246 -3.01 -17.15 2.12
N VAL A 247 -4.06 -16.32 2.06
CA VAL A 247 -5.42 -16.82 1.86
C VAL A 247 -5.61 -17.55 0.53
N PRO A 248 -5.08 -17.08 -0.62
CA PRO A 248 -5.19 -17.83 -1.86
C PRO A 248 -4.60 -19.24 -1.75
N SER A 249 -3.39 -19.37 -1.18
CA SER A 249 -2.73 -20.67 -0.98
C SER A 249 -3.54 -21.57 -0.02
N TYR A 250 -4.02 -21.01 1.09
CA TYR A 250 -4.84 -21.74 2.06
C TYR A 250 -6.15 -22.29 1.45
N LEU A 251 -6.86 -21.47 0.69
CA LEU A 251 -8.13 -21.90 0.07
C LEU A 251 -7.91 -22.98 -1.00
N LEU A 252 -6.83 -22.85 -1.80
CA LEU A 252 -6.50 -23.81 -2.85
C LEU A 252 -5.98 -25.12 -2.27
N GLU A 253 -5.00 -25.06 -1.37
CA GLU A 253 -4.23 -26.24 -0.93
C GLU A 253 -4.85 -26.96 0.25
N GLU A 254 -5.32 -26.24 1.27
CA GLU A 254 -5.89 -26.83 2.48
C GLU A 254 -7.40 -27.09 2.37
N ARG A 255 -8.10 -26.14 1.70
CA ARG A 255 -9.56 -26.24 1.58
C ARG A 255 -10.03 -26.85 0.25
N GLY A 256 -9.14 -27.11 -0.70
CA GLY A 256 -9.45 -27.73 -1.99
C GLY A 256 -10.41 -26.91 -2.87
N ILE A 257 -10.47 -25.58 -2.65
CA ILE A 257 -11.35 -24.68 -3.38
C ILE A 257 -10.80 -24.46 -4.79
N SER A 258 -11.65 -24.45 -5.80
CA SER A 258 -11.24 -24.17 -7.17
C SER A 258 -10.61 -22.78 -7.31
N LEU A 259 -9.69 -22.61 -8.26
CA LEU A 259 -8.97 -21.35 -8.46
C LEU A 259 -9.91 -20.15 -8.68
N ILE A 260 -10.98 -20.35 -9.45
CA ILE A 260 -11.97 -19.27 -9.69
C ILE A 260 -12.68 -18.87 -8.39
N ASN A 261 -13.15 -19.84 -7.62
CA ASN A 261 -13.81 -19.56 -6.33
C ASN A 261 -12.82 -18.94 -5.33
N THR A 262 -11.57 -19.40 -5.32
CA THR A 262 -10.50 -18.77 -4.52
C THR A 262 -10.29 -17.31 -4.91
N GLY A 263 -10.31 -16.99 -6.21
CA GLY A 263 -10.24 -15.61 -6.69
C GLY A 263 -11.41 -14.76 -6.16
N VAL A 264 -12.64 -15.27 -6.24
CA VAL A 264 -13.83 -14.57 -5.72
C VAL A 264 -13.76 -14.40 -4.21
N MET A 265 -13.44 -15.47 -3.46
CA MET A 265 -13.36 -15.45 -2.01
C MET A 265 -12.25 -14.54 -1.50
N SER A 266 -11.13 -14.42 -2.22
CA SER A 266 -10.03 -13.51 -1.89
C SER A 266 -10.34 -12.05 -2.23
N ALA A 267 -11.19 -11.79 -3.22
CA ALA A 267 -11.55 -10.44 -3.65
C ALA A 267 -12.52 -9.75 -2.70
N ILE A 268 -13.54 -10.47 -2.22
CA ILE A 268 -14.64 -9.90 -1.42
C ILE A 268 -14.12 -9.15 -0.17
N PRO A 269 -13.22 -9.72 0.66
CA PRO A 269 -12.72 -9.02 1.85
C PRO A 269 -11.98 -7.72 1.51
N GLY A 270 -11.21 -7.70 0.42
CA GLY A 270 -10.50 -6.51 -0.06
C GLY A 270 -11.45 -5.39 -0.51
N LEU A 271 -12.50 -5.74 -1.25
CA LEU A 271 -13.52 -4.79 -1.70
C LEU A 271 -14.32 -4.21 -0.54
N VAL A 272 -14.69 -5.04 0.43
CA VAL A 272 -15.38 -4.57 1.66
C VAL A 272 -14.46 -3.67 2.47
N MET A 273 -13.19 -4.02 2.64
CA MET A 273 -12.21 -3.16 3.31
C MET A 273 -12.06 -1.81 2.60
N CYS A 274 -12.03 -1.78 1.28
CA CYS A 274 -12.00 -0.53 0.50
C CYS A 274 -13.17 0.39 0.87
N ALA A 275 -14.39 -0.13 0.90
CA ALA A 275 -15.58 0.64 1.27
C ALA A 275 -15.54 1.11 2.74
N THR A 276 -15.10 0.24 3.64
CA THR A 276 -15.10 0.53 5.09
C THR A 276 -14.00 1.49 5.51
N VAL A 277 -12.89 1.59 4.79
CA VAL A 277 -11.86 2.63 5.00
C VAL A 277 -12.46 4.04 4.86
N PHE A 278 -13.27 4.28 3.82
CA PHE A 278 -13.95 5.57 3.63
C PHE A 278 -14.97 5.83 4.74
N LEU A 279 -15.80 4.83 5.04
CA LEU A 279 -16.78 4.93 6.12
C LEU A 279 -16.10 5.17 7.47
N GLY A 280 -14.99 4.50 7.73
CA GLY A 280 -14.19 4.65 8.94
C GLY A 280 -13.62 6.04 9.11
N GLY A 281 -13.14 6.67 8.03
CA GLY A 281 -12.68 8.06 8.04
C GLY A 281 -13.81 9.02 8.41
N TRP A 282 -14.96 8.88 7.77
CA TRP A 282 -16.13 9.71 8.07
C TRP A 282 -16.61 9.53 9.52
N LEU A 283 -16.73 8.29 10.02
CA LEU A 283 -17.12 8.00 11.41
C LEU A 283 -16.13 8.59 12.41
N PHE A 284 -14.82 8.39 12.15
CA PHE A 284 -13.77 8.91 13.01
C PHE A 284 -13.82 10.43 13.11
N ASP A 285 -13.88 11.12 11.99
CA ASP A 285 -13.90 12.59 11.95
C ASP A 285 -15.15 13.17 12.58
N ARG A 286 -16.31 12.52 12.42
CA ARG A 286 -17.58 13.03 12.92
C ARG A 286 -17.79 12.81 14.42
N PHE A 287 -17.37 11.65 14.96
CA PHE A 287 -17.78 11.24 16.30
C PHE A 287 -16.61 10.96 17.26
N PHE A 288 -15.41 10.65 16.74
CA PHE A 288 -14.32 10.11 17.56
C PHE A 288 -13.02 10.90 17.45
N HIS A 289 -13.00 12.05 16.79
CA HIS A 289 -11.78 12.81 16.54
C HIS A 289 -10.94 13.11 17.79
N ASP A 290 -11.57 13.36 18.95
CA ASP A 290 -10.89 13.62 20.23
C ASP A 290 -10.73 12.37 21.11
N ARG A 291 -11.28 11.24 20.69
CA ARG A 291 -11.35 10.00 21.46
C ARG A 291 -10.88 8.79 20.64
N ALA A 292 -9.76 8.95 19.98
CA ALA A 292 -9.24 7.95 19.02
C ALA A 292 -9.09 6.54 19.64
N ARG A 293 -8.66 6.42 20.92
CA ARG A 293 -8.57 5.12 21.60
C ARG A 293 -9.92 4.42 21.73
N LEU A 294 -11.00 5.17 22.03
CA LEU A 294 -12.34 4.60 22.14
C LEU A 294 -12.89 4.12 20.79
N TYR A 295 -12.31 4.58 19.69
CA TYR A 295 -12.65 4.11 18.35
C TYR A 295 -11.76 2.93 17.93
N VAL A 296 -10.45 3.10 18.01
CA VAL A 296 -9.48 2.15 17.45
C VAL A 296 -9.41 0.84 18.26
N ILE A 297 -9.36 0.92 19.60
CA ILE A 297 -9.15 -0.26 20.43
C ILE A 297 -10.31 -1.27 20.34
N PRO A 298 -11.60 -0.86 20.48
CA PRO A 298 -12.70 -1.80 20.31
C PRO A 298 -12.73 -2.44 18.92
N LEU A 299 -12.46 -1.66 17.85
CA LEU A 299 -12.42 -2.20 16.49
C LEU A 299 -11.30 -3.22 16.30
N LEU A 300 -10.11 -3.00 16.86
CA LEU A 300 -9.03 -3.99 16.82
C LEU A 300 -9.37 -5.25 17.60
N LEU A 301 -10.01 -5.12 18.77
CA LEU A 301 -10.44 -6.29 19.55
C LEU A 301 -11.55 -7.08 18.83
N ILE A 302 -12.52 -6.39 18.23
CA ILE A 302 -13.55 -7.05 17.39
C ILE A 302 -12.88 -7.76 16.20
N THR A 303 -11.91 -7.12 15.55
CA THR A 303 -11.13 -7.75 14.48
C THR A 303 -10.44 -9.02 14.96
N ALA A 304 -9.79 -8.99 16.14
CA ALA A 304 -9.14 -10.18 16.70
C ALA A 304 -10.15 -11.32 16.99
N VAL A 305 -11.32 -11.01 17.54
CA VAL A 305 -12.40 -11.99 17.75
C VAL A 305 -12.88 -12.59 16.43
N LEU A 306 -13.09 -11.76 15.41
CA LEU A 306 -13.51 -12.23 14.08
C LEU A 306 -12.44 -13.11 13.42
N LEU A 307 -11.15 -12.84 13.64
CA LEU A 307 -10.06 -13.71 13.18
C LEU A 307 -10.06 -15.06 13.91
N VAL A 308 -10.39 -15.10 15.20
CA VAL A 308 -10.58 -16.37 15.93
C VAL A 308 -11.74 -17.15 15.34
N LEU A 309 -12.89 -16.49 15.10
CA LEU A 309 -14.05 -17.14 14.47
C LEU A 309 -13.74 -17.61 13.04
N MET A 310 -12.92 -16.86 12.30
CA MET A 310 -12.42 -17.27 10.98
C MET A 310 -11.64 -18.59 11.07
N LEU A 311 -10.75 -18.74 12.05
CA LEU A 311 -10.00 -19.98 12.25
C LEU A 311 -10.87 -21.17 12.68
N MET A 312 -11.93 -20.91 13.45
CA MET A 312 -12.88 -21.93 13.91
C MET A 312 -13.89 -22.34 12.83
N ALA A 313 -13.95 -21.64 11.70
CA ALA A 313 -14.90 -21.92 10.64
C ALA A 313 -14.57 -23.23 9.92
N GLU A 314 -15.48 -24.18 9.94
CA GLU A 314 -15.34 -25.49 9.28
C GLU A 314 -15.45 -25.38 7.76
N SER A 315 -16.30 -24.47 7.26
CA SER A 315 -16.52 -24.28 5.81
C SER A 315 -15.67 -23.13 5.26
N ALA A 316 -15.25 -23.24 3.99
CA ALA A 316 -14.55 -22.17 3.28
C ALA A 316 -15.40 -20.90 3.17
N VAL A 317 -16.72 -21.03 3.03
CA VAL A 317 -17.64 -19.90 3.02
C VAL A 317 -17.66 -19.20 4.38
N GLY A 318 -17.78 -19.95 5.48
CA GLY A 318 -17.70 -19.39 6.84
C GLY A 318 -16.38 -18.67 7.09
N PHE A 319 -15.25 -19.28 6.69
CA PHE A 319 -13.94 -18.66 6.74
C PHE A 319 -13.93 -17.32 6.01
N THR A 320 -14.40 -17.27 4.76
CA THR A 320 -14.45 -16.05 3.95
C THR A 320 -15.39 -14.99 4.54
N VAL A 321 -16.52 -15.38 5.12
CA VAL A 321 -17.44 -14.45 5.78
C VAL A 321 -16.76 -13.77 6.97
N TYR A 322 -16.17 -14.56 7.88
CA TYR A 322 -15.48 -13.98 9.03
C TYR A 322 -14.24 -13.17 8.63
N GLN A 323 -13.50 -13.61 7.62
CA GLN A 323 -12.40 -12.82 7.03
C GLN A 323 -12.90 -11.47 6.50
N THR A 324 -14.02 -11.47 5.78
CA THR A 324 -14.64 -10.27 5.21
C THR A 324 -15.04 -9.29 6.31
N LEU A 325 -15.68 -9.80 7.36
CA LEU A 325 -16.06 -9.01 8.52
C LEU A 325 -14.81 -8.45 9.24
N ALA A 326 -13.78 -9.29 9.46
CA ALA A 326 -12.53 -8.86 10.09
C ALA A 326 -11.84 -7.76 9.30
N MET A 327 -11.68 -7.92 7.98
CA MET A 327 -11.08 -6.90 7.12
C MET A 327 -11.96 -5.65 7.02
N GLY A 328 -13.29 -5.80 7.02
CA GLY A 328 -14.22 -4.66 7.07
C GLY A 328 -14.05 -3.83 8.34
N VAL A 329 -13.99 -4.47 9.51
CA VAL A 329 -13.76 -3.79 10.79
C VAL A 329 -12.34 -3.19 10.87
N ALA A 330 -11.33 -3.88 10.36
CA ALA A 330 -9.98 -3.35 10.24
C ALA A 330 -9.93 -2.11 9.34
N GLY A 331 -10.68 -2.10 8.23
CA GLY A 331 -10.84 -0.94 7.35
C GLY A 331 -11.40 0.27 8.08
N LEU A 332 -12.44 0.09 8.93
CA LEU A 332 -12.97 1.16 9.77
C LEU A 332 -11.89 1.75 10.67
N SER A 333 -11.04 0.94 11.30
CA SER A 333 -10.00 1.40 12.24
C SER A 333 -8.84 2.15 11.55
N SER A 334 -8.58 1.89 10.27
CA SER A 334 -7.38 2.36 9.54
C SER A 334 -7.25 3.88 9.54
N MET A 335 -8.36 4.60 9.29
CA MET A 335 -8.33 6.07 9.29
C MET A 335 -8.18 6.66 10.70
N GLY A 336 -8.70 5.99 11.73
CA GLY A 336 -8.43 6.36 13.11
C GLY A 336 -6.95 6.22 13.48
N ILE A 337 -6.30 5.15 13.03
CA ILE A 337 -4.88 4.89 13.27
C ILE A 337 -4.01 5.94 12.55
N LEU A 338 -4.27 6.23 11.27
CA LEU A 338 -3.55 7.24 10.51
C LEU A 338 -3.89 8.68 10.92
N GLY A 339 -5.11 8.93 11.37
CA GLY A 339 -5.57 10.24 11.84
C GLY A 339 -4.90 10.68 13.14
N MET A 340 -4.57 9.74 14.03
CA MET A 340 -3.89 10.07 15.29
C MET A 340 -2.56 10.82 15.09
N PRO A 341 -1.57 10.29 14.32
CA PRO A 341 -0.32 11.00 14.11
C PRO A 341 -0.49 12.30 13.34
N VAL A 342 -1.41 12.37 12.36
CA VAL A 342 -1.68 13.60 11.59
C VAL A 342 -2.12 14.74 12.50
N ARG A 343 -2.88 14.46 13.56
CA ARG A 343 -3.36 15.46 14.53
C ARG A 343 -2.36 15.75 15.64
N ALA A 344 -1.58 14.75 16.05
CA ALA A 344 -0.61 14.88 17.13
C ALA A 344 0.70 15.55 16.68
N LEU A 345 1.08 15.41 15.40
CA LEU A 345 2.31 15.97 14.87
C LEU A 345 2.19 17.47 14.61
N PRO A 346 3.17 18.29 15.03
CA PRO A 346 3.25 19.68 14.63
C PRO A 346 3.29 19.82 13.09
N PRO A 347 2.65 20.87 12.51
CA PRO A 347 2.61 21.08 11.06
C PRO A 347 3.98 21.01 10.37
N ALA A 348 5.01 21.55 11.00
CA ALA A 348 6.39 21.57 10.48
C ALA A 348 7.03 20.17 10.30
N VAL A 349 6.51 19.12 10.94
CA VAL A 349 7.08 17.76 10.90
C VAL A 349 6.08 16.68 10.46
N ILE A 350 4.86 17.06 10.05
CA ILE A 350 3.83 16.10 9.60
C ILE A 350 4.36 15.20 8.48
N GLY A 351 5.00 15.77 7.46
CA GLY A 351 5.49 15.03 6.29
C GLY A 351 6.51 13.96 6.68
N SER A 352 7.55 14.34 7.40
CA SER A 352 8.60 13.40 7.84
C SER A 352 8.09 12.41 8.89
N GLY A 353 7.23 12.85 9.81
CA GLY A 353 6.62 11.97 10.81
C GLY A 353 5.71 10.91 10.20
N MET A 354 4.83 11.31 9.28
CA MET A 354 4.00 10.37 8.53
C MET A 354 4.81 9.44 7.64
N GLY A 355 5.95 9.91 7.10
CA GLY A 355 6.91 9.06 6.40
C GLY A 355 7.40 7.90 7.26
N ILE A 356 7.82 8.17 8.50
CA ILE A 356 8.28 7.12 9.45
C ILE A 356 7.13 6.20 9.83
N VAL A 357 5.92 6.74 10.09
CA VAL A 357 4.74 5.91 10.37
C VAL A 357 4.47 4.94 9.21
N ASN A 358 4.55 5.42 7.97
CA ASN A 358 4.34 4.60 6.78
C ASN A 358 5.43 3.51 6.62
N VAL A 359 6.69 3.81 6.97
CA VAL A 359 7.76 2.81 7.05
C VAL A 359 7.36 1.65 7.97
N GLY A 360 6.72 1.93 9.12
CA GLY A 360 6.18 0.89 10.00
C GLY A 360 5.22 -0.05 9.26
N GLY A 361 4.28 0.52 8.49
CA GLY A 361 3.37 -0.28 7.66
C GLY A 361 4.08 -1.14 6.61
N GLN A 362 5.14 -0.62 5.98
CA GLN A 362 5.92 -1.37 4.99
C GLN A 362 6.76 -2.49 5.63
N ILE A 363 7.22 -2.30 6.86
CA ILE A 363 7.90 -3.37 7.63
C ILE A 363 6.98 -4.58 7.81
N ALA A 364 5.68 -4.39 8.00
CA ALA A 364 4.72 -5.48 8.02
C ALA A 364 4.70 -6.27 6.70
N GLY A 365 4.80 -5.58 5.56
CA GLY A 365 4.91 -6.21 4.23
C GLY A 365 6.20 -7.03 4.04
N VAL A 366 7.27 -6.68 4.76
CA VAL A 366 8.53 -7.46 4.79
C VAL A 366 8.39 -8.67 5.72
N LEU A 367 7.81 -8.50 6.90
CA LEU A 367 7.79 -9.53 7.94
C LEU A 367 6.67 -10.56 7.76
N ALA A 368 5.43 -10.12 7.46
CA ALA A 368 4.27 -11.00 7.46
C ALA A 368 4.41 -12.19 6.50
N PRO A 369 4.82 -12.02 5.23
CA PRO A 369 4.88 -13.15 4.30
C PRO A 369 5.85 -14.25 4.75
N VAL A 370 7.07 -13.90 5.13
CA VAL A 370 8.09 -14.88 5.50
C VAL A 370 7.82 -15.51 6.88
N LEU A 371 7.38 -14.74 7.87
CA LEU A 371 7.05 -15.29 9.20
C LEU A 371 5.87 -16.24 9.13
N MET A 372 4.83 -15.89 8.38
CA MET A 372 3.69 -16.79 8.18
C MET A 372 4.09 -18.04 7.41
N GLY A 373 4.90 -17.91 6.34
CA GLY A 373 5.42 -19.06 5.60
C GLY A 373 6.20 -20.02 6.49
N PHE A 374 7.07 -19.48 7.36
CA PHE A 374 7.80 -20.27 8.35
C PHE A 374 6.85 -20.99 9.33
N LEU A 375 5.80 -20.30 9.80
CA LEU A 375 4.82 -20.92 10.70
C LEU A 375 3.99 -21.99 9.99
N VAL A 376 3.69 -21.83 8.71
CA VAL A 376 3.00 -22.87 7.91
C VAL A 376 3.88 -24.09 7.79
N ASP A 377 5.17 -23.95 7.40
CA ASP A 377 6.10 -25.07 7.22
C ASP A 377 6.36 -25.82 8.55
N ARG A 378 6.45 -25.09 9.67
CA ARG A 378 6.82 -25.69 10.96
C ARG A 378 5.64 -26.23 11.75
N PHE A 379 4.45 -25.65 11.56
CA PHE A 379 3.26 -25.97 12.34
C PHE A 379 2.05 -26.17 11.44
N SER A 380 1.38 -25.09 11.00
CA SER A 380 0.16 -25.13 10.19
C SER A 380 -0.25 -23.73 9.72
N TYR A 381 -1.19 -23.66 8.78
CA TYR A 381 -1.87 -22.42 8.41
C TYR A 381 -2.60 -21.77 9.61
N SER A 382 -3.17 -22.58 10.51
CA SER A 382 -3.82 -22.04 11.73
C SER A 382 -2.84 -21.30 12.62
N ALA A 383 -1.60 -21.80 12.80
CA ALA A 383 -0.55 -21.12 13.53
C ALA A 383 -0.14 -19.81 12.85
N ALA A 384 -0.03 -19.80 11.52
CA ALA A 384 0.30 -18.61 10.74
C ALA A 384 -0.79 -17.52 10.88
N PHE A 385 -2.07 -17.88 10.79
CA PHE A 385 -3.15 -16.93 11.03
C PHE A 385 -3.25 -16.51 12.51
N GLY A 386 -2.85 -17.38 13.45
CA GLY A 386 -2.69 -17.03 14.87
C GLY A 386 -1.73 -15.86 15.11
N LEU A 387 -0.67 -15.75 14.30
CA LEU A 387 0.23 -14.58 14.32
C LEU A 387 -0.54 -13.28 14.04
N LEU A 388 -1.49 -13.29 13.11
CA LEU A 388 -2.28 -12.10 12.77
C LEU A 388 -3.19 -11.69 13.92
N ILE A 389 -3.74 -12.64 14.67
CA ILE A 389 -4.51 -12.39 15.89
C ILE A 389 -3.59 -11.73 16.93
N ALA A 390 -2.42 -12.33 17.17
CA ALA A 390 -1.46 -11.80 18.14
C ALA A 390 -1.00 -10.38 17.79
N THR A 391 -0.70 -10.10 16.52
CA THR A 391 -0.29 -8.76 16.09
C THR A 391 -1.44 -7.75 16.13
N THR A 392 -2.68 -8.17 15.87
CA THR A 392 -3.87 -7.31 16.02
C THR A 392 -4.10 -6.92 17.49
N VAL A 393 -3.98 -7.88 18.40
CA VAL A 393 -4.06 -7.63 19.86
C VAL A 393 -2.90 -6.74 20.31
N LEU A 394 -1.67 -6.99 19.84
CA LEU A 394 -0.52 -6.13 20.09
C LEU A 394 -0.78 -4.70 19.61
N GLY A 395 -1.41 -4.54 18.45
CA GLY A 395 -1.85 -3.23 17.94
C GLY A 395 -2.82 -2.53 18.91
N ALA A 396 -3.78 -3.26 19.48
CA ALA A 396 -4.71 -2.72 20.48
C ALA A 396 -3.97 -2.29 21.76
N LEU A 397 -2.97 -3.07 22.22
CA LEU A 397 -2.13 -2.71 23.37
C LEU A 397 -1.25 -1.48 23.09
N ILE A 398 -0.65 -1.39 21.90
CA ILE A 398 0.14 -0.21 21.50
C ILE A 398 -0.77 1.02 21.44
N ALA A 399 -2.00 0.89 20.95
CA ALA A 399 -2.95 2.00 20.89
C ALA A 399 -3.28 2.60 22.28
N LEU A 400 -3.12 1.86 23.38
CA LEU A 400 -3.23 2.37 24.75
C LEU A 400 -2.15 3.39 25.11
N ILE A 401 -0.95 3.27 24.54
CA ILE A 401 0.23 4.08 24.90
C ILE A 401 0.58 5.16 23.89
N VAL A 402 -0.15 5.21 22.76
CA VAL A 402 0.05 6.23 21.69
C VAL A 402 -0.51 7.57 22.16
N PRO A 403 0.16 8.71 21.89
CA PRO A 403 -0.38 10.04 22.17
C PRO A 403 -1.70 10.29 21.44
N GLN A 404 -2.66 10.95 22.09
CA GLN A 404 -3.93 11.34 21.49
C GLN A 404 -4.05 12.83 21.19
N ARG A 405 -3.25 13.64 21.90
CA ARG A 405 -3.27 15.09 21.81
C ARG A 405 -1.87 15.61 21.50
N PRO A 406 -1.77 16.78 20.82
CA PRO A 406 -0.47 17.41 20.52
C PRO A 406 0.40 17.62 21.78
N GLU A 407 -0.21 17.93 22.93
CA GLU A 407 0.50 18.16 24.19
C GLU A 407 1.20 16.91 24.73
N GLN A 408 0.73 15.72 24.38
CA GLN A 408 1.30 14.43 24.75
C GLN A 408 2.42 13.98 23.80
N PHE A 409 2.63 14.75 22.73
CA PHE A 409 3.60 14.41 21.70
C PHE A 409 5.00 14.88 22.12
N SER A 410 5.94 13.94 22.31
CA SER A 410 7.31 14.26 22.62
C SER A 410 8.18 14.20 21.37
N LEU A 411 8.79 15.32 21.00
CA LEU A 411 9.77 15.39 19.92
C LEU A 411 11.18 14.94 20.33
N GLY A 412 11.39 14.48 21.58
CA GLY A 412 12.71 14.03 22.03
C GLY A 412 13.76 15.15 22.17
N THR A 413 13.36 16.40 22.13
CA THR A 413 14.22 17.55 22.32
C THR A 413 14.09 18.09 23.74
N LYS A 414 15.18 18.02 24.50
CA LYS A 414 15.43 18.84 25.68
C LYS A 414 15.77 20.31 25.32
N GLU A 415 15.54 20.71 24.06
CA GLU A 415 16.04 21.98 23.51
C GLU A 415 14.93 22.87 22.95
N LEU A 416 13.81 23.00 23.67
CA LEU A 416 12.85 24.08 23.48
C LEU A 416 12.41 24.60 24.85
N ALA A 417 13.39 24.90 25.71
CA ALA A 417 13.22 25.72 26.91
C ALA A 417 14.09 26.98 26.76
#